data_182807b5d24265970f01fe74007e8f87
#
_entry.id   182807b5d24265970f01fe74007e8f87
#
_cell.length_a   1.000
_cell.length_b   1.000
_cell.length_c   1.000
_cell.angle_alpha   90.00
_cell.angle_beta   90.00
_cell.angle_gamma   90.00
#
_symmetry.space_group_name_H-M   'P 1'
#
loop_
_entity.id
_entity.type
_entity.pdbx_description
1 polymer ?
#
loop_
_entity_poly.entity_id
_entity_poly.type
_entity_poly.pdbx_seq_one_letter_code
_entity_poly.pdbx_strand_id
1 'polypeptide(L)'
;MNKKNLITILLTLVAVAAGAQDKVSWKSFLKAVEFSQRDFVDTIKVKIESGAVIVPVEIAGRERHLLFDTGAEHGFWFGSQEEWMKPINADSTKWHDINGKTGMASLVLVPEMRMGRLGISNYPISVGGHLGDYICGRFDGFIGFDLVTKGLSVKLDTKDSLLIVTDRKGFFDEEAKGRPSVKYWLAKPTYPMVYVELPFGSTYMSFDTGAIGHGIDLSNEVLAQWLKKKKKRETIEGATLLSDTTLNVNIGRSGCNADTLVERIVHLPTVQMGSLTIKDAYVSSANMSCRVGSALLKHASLIIDSAKKQYVFLPHDGTSDIILNDKAHHSMSLVPKDITGILQAVIRKGSEAYEKGVRTGDYLIEADGIPIDDVCTYIAIRQQKKPGEEIHFVFRSPDGTKKRVVIARTE
;
A
#
# COMPACT_ATOMS: atom_id res chain seq x y z
N MET A 1 53.67 20.17 37.96
CA MET A 1 52.53 19.56 37.26
C MET A 1 52.74 18.06 37.20
N ASN A 2 51.84 17.31 37.84
CA ASN A 2 52.03 15.92 38.13
C ASN A 2 51.67 15.05 36.90
N LYS A 3 52.60 14.18 36.46
CA LYS A 3 52.43 13.28 35.29
C LYS A 3 51.15 12.41 35.29
N LYS A 4 50.52 12.27 36.45
CA LYS A 4 49.26 11.52 36.59
C LYS A 4 48.05 12.28 36.01
N ASN A 5 48.08 13.61 35.96
CA ASN A 5 46.95 14.39 35.42
C ASN A 5 46.96 14.51 33.86
N LEU A 6 48.11 14.21 33.24
CA LEU A 6 48.24 14.25 31.78
C LEU A 6 47.68 13.00 31.10
N ILE A 7 47.72 11.85 31.81
CA ILE A 7 47.22 10.55 31.31
C ILE A 7 45.69 10.50 31.39
N THR A 8 45.10 11.12 32.42
CA THR A 8 43.64 11.17 32.60
C THR A 8 42.94 12.08 31.55
N ILE A 9 43.60 13.14 31.09
CA ILE A 9 43.10 14.03 30.06
C ILE A 9 43.20 13.40 28.65
N LEU A 10 44.22 12.56 28.42
CA LEU A 10 44.36 11.85 27.13
C LEU A 10 43.37 10.71 26.97
N LEU A 11 42.99 10.03 28.09
CA LEU A 11 41.98 8.95 28.06
C LEU A 11 40.52 9.47 27.93
N THR A 12 40.26 10.71 28.37
CA THR A 12 38.93 11.33 28.17
C THR A 12 38.73 11.88 26.75
N LEU A 13 39.82 12.26 26.06
CA LEU A 13 39.74 12.71 24.66
C LEU A 13 39.61 11.58 23.65
N VAL A 14 40.04 10.35 23.98
CA VAL A 14 39.86 9.17 23.11
C VAL A 14 38.46 8.54 23.28
N ALA A 15 37.82 8.73 24.42
CA ALA A 15 36.48 8.21 24.66
C ALA A 15 35.37 9.06 24.00
N VAL A 16 35.66 10.31 23.61
CA VAL A 16 34.68 11.20 22.94
C VAL A 16 34.71 11.04 21.42
N ALA A 17 35.78 10.46 20.86
CA ALA A 17 35.89 10.23 19.41
C ALA A 17 35.26 8.89 18.93
N ALA A 18 34.84 8.02 19.85
CA ALA A 18 34.24 6.72 19.51
C ALA A 18 32.70 6.71 19.57
N GLY A 19 32.04 7.87 19.71
CA GLY A 19 30.60 7.97 19.99
C GLY A 19 29.75 8.76 19.00
N ALA A 20 30.31 9.25 17.93
CA ALA A 20 29.54 9.93 16.89
C ALA A 20 29.70 9.21 15.54
N GLN A 21 29.23 7.98 15.46
CA GLN A 21 28.74 7.51 14.18
C GLN A 21 27.49 8.36 13.90
N ASP A 22 27.64 9.35 12.99
CA ASP A 22 26.52 10.08 12.46
C ASP A 22 25.49 9.06 12.01
N LYS A 23 24.33 9.02 12.68
CA LYS A 23 23.18 8.23 12.25
C LYS A 23 22.84 8.75 10.88
N VAL A 24 23.27 8.03 9.84
CA VAL A 24 22.99 8.39 8.47
C VAL A 24 21.47 8.49 8.32
N SER A 25 20.97 9.70 8.25
CA SER A 25 19.53 9.93 8.20
C SER A 25 19.02 9.63 6.79
N TRP A 26 17.82 9.10 6.66
CA TRP A 26 17.15 8.90 5.37
C TRP A 26 17.21 10.16 4.48
N LYS A 27 17.12 11.34 5.09
CA LYS A 27 17.25 12.63 4.43
C LYS A 27 18.59 12.82 3.71
N SER A 28 19.69 12.26 4.22
CA SER A 28 21.00 12.33 3.56
C SER A 28 21.07 11.42 2.34
N PHE A 29 20.43 10.27 2.36
CA PHE A 29 20.35 9.39 1.18
C PHE A 29 19.53 10.02 0.05
N LEU A 30 18.40 10.64 0.36
CA LEU A 30 17.61 11.35 -0.65
C LEU A 30 18.38 12.49 -1.34
N LYS A 31 19.35 13.11 -0.66
CA LYS A 31 20.21 14.11 -1.29
C LYS A 31 21.08 13.52 -2.40
N ALA A 32 21.52 12.28 -2.26
CA ALA A 32 22.37 11.59 -3.22
C ALA A 32 21.64 11.13 -4.49
N VAL A 33 20.29 11.08 -4.44
CA VAL A 33 19.48 10.74 -5.63
C VAL A 33 19.62 11.84 -6.67
N GLU A 34 19.96 11.46 -7.88
CA GLU A 34 20.12 12.40 -9.00
C GLU A 34 19.24 11.97 -10.18
N PHE A 35 18.66 12.97 -10.85
CA PHE A 35 17.92 12.76 -12.10
C PHE A 35 18.83 13.12 -13.28
N SER A 36 18.86 12.27 -14.30
CA SER A 36 19.67 12.44 -15.50
C SER A 36 19.27 13.66 -16.33
N GLN A 37 18.08 14.20 -16.10
CA GLN A 37 17.51 15.31 -16.85
C GLN A 37 16.93 16.35 -15.90
N ARG A 38 16.80 17.57 -16.41
CA ARG A 38 16.11 18.68 -15.76
C ARG A 38 15.17 19.32 -16.73
N ASP A 39 14.13 19.96 -16.20
CA ASP A 39 13.07 20.62 -17.00
C ASP A 39 12.44 19.65 -18.01
N PHE A 40 12.17 18.44 -17.57
CA PHE A 40 11.70 17.36 -18.44
C PHE A 40 10.21 17.04 -18.22
N VAL A 41 9.66 16.37 -19.20
CA VAL A 41 8.38 15.64 -19.13
C VAL A 41 8.59 14.29 -19.78
N ASP A 42 8.16 13.23 -19.13
CA ASP A 42 8.16 11.89 -19.71
C ASP A 42 6.84 11.18 -19.49
N THR A 43 6.46 10.31 -20.43
CA THR A 43 5.23 9.55 -20.42
C THR A 43 5.56 8.08 -20.61
N ILE A 44 5.11 7.25 -19.68
CA ILE A 44 5.47 5.84 -19.59
C ILE A 44 4.19 5.02 -19.60
N LYS A 45 4.15 3.98 -20.43
CA LYS A 45 3.06 2.99 -20.36
C LYS A 45 3.20 2.17 -19.09
N VAL A 46 2.11 1.98 -18.37
CA VAL A 46 2.08 1.24 -17.11
C VAL A 46 0.98 0.18 -17.12
N LYS A 47 1.10 -0.80 -16.24
CA LYS A 47 0.01 -1.74 -15.97
C LYS A 47 -0.83 -1.23 -14.82
N ILE A 48 -2.16 -1.24 -14.98
CA ILE A 48 -3.11 -0.92 -13.91
C ILE A 48 -3.75 -2.21 -13.41
N GLU A 49 -3.73 -2.39 -12.10
CA GLU A 49 -4.34 -3.56 -11.45
C GLU A 49 -5.11 -3.11 -10.20
N SER A 50 -6.45 -3.19 -10.25
CA SER A 50 -7.33 -2.73 -9.15
C SER A 50 -7.00 -1.31 -8.64
N GLY A 51 -6.68 -0.39 -9.56
CA GLY A 51 -6.29 0.99 -9.27
C GLY A 51 -4.82 1.17 -8.91
N ALA A 52 -4.07 0.10 -8.67
CA ALA A 52 -2.62 0.15 -8.45
C ALA A 52 -1.87 0.35 -9.77
N VAL A 53 -0.79 1.13 -9.72
CA VAL A 53 0.02 1.49 -10.89
C VAL A 53 1.36 0.77 -10.82
N ILE A 54 1.58 -0.16 -11.76
CA ILE A 54 2.82 -0.95 -11.88
C ILE A 54 3.65 -0.37 -13.01
N VAL A 55 4.82 0.13 -12.67
CA VAL A 55 5.71 0.90 -13.54
C VAL A 55 6.84 0.01 -14.04
N PRO A 56 7.03 -0.14 -15.35
CA PRO A 56 8.21 -0.79 -15.89
C PRO A 56 9.42 0.14 -15.71
N VAL A 57 10.50 -0.41 -15.19
CA VAL A 57 11.79 0.27 -15.02
C VAL A 57 12.91 -0.63 -15.52
N GLU A 58 14.01 -0.06 -15.97
CA GLU A 58 15.21 -0.81 -16.29
C GLU A 58 16.22 -0.67 -15.15
N ILE A 59 16.68 -1.80 -14.60
CA ILE A 59 17.71 -1.87 -13.57
C ILE A 59 18.72 -2.94 -13.98
N ALA A 60 20.00 -2.57 -14.01
CA ALA A 60 21.09 -3.49 -14.41
C ALA A 60 20.85 -4.16 -15.77
N GLY A 61 20.32 -3.42 -16.76
CA GLY A 61 20.02 -3.91 -18.11
C GLY A 61 18.83 -4.88 -18.21
N ARG A 62 18.01 -4.98 -17.17
CA ARG A 62 16.82 -5.84 -17.17
C ARG A 62 15.58 -5.02 -16.85
N GLU A 63 14.49 -5.32 -17.55
CA GLU A 63 13.19 -4.76 -17.20
C GLU A 63 12.71 -5.37 -15.89
N ARG A 64 12.25 -4.48 -15.01
CA ARG A 64 11.67 -4.78 -13.71
C ARG A 64 10.34 -4.05 -13.59
N HIS A 65 9.48 -4.53 -12.73
CA HIS A 65 8.17 -3.94 -12.50
C HIS A 65 8.07 -3.48 -11.05
N LEU A 66 7.86 -2.18 -10.83
CA LEU A 66 7.74 -1.61 -9.49
C LEU A 66 6.36 -1.00 -9.29
N LEU A 67 5.73 -1.30 -8.16
CA LEU A 67 4.48 -0.67 -7.76
C LEU A 67 4.76 0.77 -7.31
N PHE A 68 4.01 1.75 -7.85
CA PHE A 68 4.05 3.12 -7.36
C PHE A 68 3.22 3.21 -6.08
N ASP A 69 3.89 3.31 -4.94
CA ASP A 69 3.31 3.18 -3.60
C ASP A 69 3.48 4.48 -2.80
N THR A 70 2.39 5.27 -2.71
CA THR A 70 2.40 6.52 -1.92
C THR A 70 2.33 6.29 -0.42
N GLY A 71 2.00 5.07 0.04
CA GLY A 71 2.07 4.66 1.43
C GLY A 71 3.47 4.20 1.87
N ALA A 72 4.37 3.94 0.92
CA ALA A 72 5.77 3.63 1.19
C ALA A 72 6.61 4.91 1.30
N GLU A 73 7.38 5.04 2.39
CA GLU A 73 8.27 6.19 2.60
C GLU A 73 9.42 6.23 1.60
N HIS A 74 9.82 5.08 1.06
CA HIS A 74 10.94 4.89 0.16
C HIS A 74 10.82 3.59 -0.63
N GLY A 75 11.68 3.43 -1.62
CA GLY A 75 11.73 2.24 -2.44
C GLY A 75 11.98 0.96 -1.64
N PHE A 76 11.44 -0.12 -2.14
CA PHE A 76 11.57 -1.43 -1.52
C PHE A 76 11.72 -2.51 -2.58
N TRP A 77 12.59 -3.48 -2.33
CA TRP A 77 12.84 -4.63 -3.17
C TRP A 77 12.49 -5.91 -2.44
N PHE A 78 11.77 -6.80 -3.09
CA PHE A 78 11.42 -8.10 -2.54
C PHE A 78 12.56 -9.11 -2.67
N GLY A 79 12.57 -10.07 -1.75
CA GLY A 79 13.54 -11.15 -1.78
C GLY A 79 14.94 -10.75 -1.33
N SER A 80 15.94 -11.42 -1.90
CA SER A 80 17.34 -11.27 -1.53
C SER A 80 18.02 -10.12 -2.27
N GLN A 81 19.18 -9.75 -1.76
CA GLN A 81 20.07 -8.79 -2.39
C GLN A 81 20.63 -9.37 -3.70
N GLU A 82 20.60 -8.58 -4.79
CA GLU A 82 21.18 -8.93 -6.09
C GLU A 82 22.57 -8.31 -6.26
N GLU A 83 23.39 -8.83 -7.20
CA GLU A 83 24.80 -8.42 -7.42
C GLU A 83 24.95 -6.94 -7.78
N TRP A 84 23.98 -6.33 -8.45
CA TRP A 84 24.00 -4.91 -8.83
C TRP A 84 23.76 -3.96 -7.65
N MET A 85 23.24 -4.46 -6.54
CA MET A 85 22.94 -3.67 -5.35
C MET A 85 24.23 -3.31 -4.62
N LYS A 86 24.43 -2.00 -4.39
CA LYS A 86 25.57 -1.52 -3.59
C LYS A 86 25.13 -1.39 -2.13
N PRO A 87 25.65 -2.23 -1.21
CA PRO A 87 25.34 -2.08 0.20
C PRO A 87 25.75 -0.71 0.70
N ILE A 88 24.86 -0.11 1.48
CA ILE A 88 25.20 1.10 2.22
C ILE A 88 25.69 0.61 3.59
N ASN A 89 26.90 0.98 3.99
CA ASN A 89 27.47 0.72 5.31
C ASN A 89 26.72 1.53 6.39
N ALA A 90 25.41 1.43 6.38
CA ALA A 90 24.56 1.92 7.43
C ALA A 90 24.02 0.72 8.16
N ASP A 91 23.94 0.79 9.46
CA ASP A 91 23.19 -0.16 10.25
C ASP A 91 21.83 -0.39 9.59
N SER A 92 21.41 -1.65 9.57
CA SER A 92 20.10 -2.05 9.04
C SER A 92 19.01 -1.08 9.51
N THR A 93 18.18 -0.63 8.55
CA THR A 93 17.10 0.31 8.85
C THR A 93 15.95 -0.41 9.54
N LYS A 94 15.51 0.13 10.66
CA LYS A 94 14.29 -0.36 11.32
C LYS A 94 13.08 0.00 10.46
N TRP A 95 12.29 -1.01 10.11
CA TRP A 95 11.02 -0.81 9.42
C TRP A 95 9.83 -1.14 10.32
N HIS A 96 8.71 -0.56 9.99
CA HIS A 96 7.40 -0.89 10.53
C HIS A 96 6.49 -1.22 9.34
N ASP A 97 5.72 -2.26 9.44
CA ASP A 97 4.71 -2.57 8.43
C ASP A 97 3.29 -2.20 8.89
N ILE A 98 2.34 -2.42 8.00
CA ILE A 98 0.91 -2.16 8.25
C ILE A 98 0.34 -3.00 9.40
N ASN A 99 0.98 -4.11 9.73
CA ASN A 99 0.59 -5.01 10.83
C ASN A 99 1.17 -4.57 12.18
N GLY A 100 1.85 -3.41 12.23
CA GLY A 100 2.55 -2.94 13.43
C GLY A 100 3.80 -3.74 13.77
N LYS A 101 4.19 -4.70 12.91
CA LYS A 101 5.43 -5.46 13.09
C LYS A 101 6.63 -4.63 12.73
N THR A 102 7.74 -4.94 13.36
CA THR A 102 9.00 -4.25 13.14
C THR A 102 10.11 -5.25 12.85
N GLY A 103 11.05 -4.84 12.05
CA GLY A 103 12.23 -5.64 11.75
C GLY A 103 13.36 -4.75 11.25
N MET A 104 14.46 -5.39 10.87
CA MET A 104 15.60 -4.72 10.28
C MET A 104 15.69 -5.06 8.80
N ALA A 105 16.09 -4.10 7.97
CA ALA A 105 16.29 -4.31 6.54
C ALA A 105 17.66 -3.82 6.11
N SER A 106 18.23 -4.50 5.15
CA SER A 106 19.41 -3.98 4.47
C SER A 106 19.03 -2.78 3.62
N LEU A 107 19.84 -1.74 3.68
CA LEU A 107 19.75 -0.58 2.80
C LEU A 107 20.78 -0.74 1.69
N VAL A 108 20.33 -0.53 0.46
CA VAL A 108 21.21 -0.60 -0.71
C VAL A 108 20.94 0.60 -1.63
N LEU A 109 21.93 0.95 -2.43
CA LEU A 109 21.74 1.88 -3.55
C LEU A 109 21.51 1.10 -4.82
N VAL A 110 20.49 1.50 -5.56
CA VAL A 110 20.35 1.22 -6.98
C VAL A 110 21.28 2.21 -7.70
N PRO A 111 22.37 1.76 -8.33
CA PRO A 111 23.33 2.67 -8.95
C PRO A 111 22.69 3.51 -10.04
N GLU A 112 21.88 2.86 -10.87
CA GLU A 112 21.09 3.46 -11.93
C GLU A 112 19.80 2.69 -12.14
N MET A 113 18.69 3.41 -12.14
CA MET A 113 17.36 2.94 -12.53
C MET A 113 16.85 3.86 -13.64
N ARG A 114 16.31 3.29 -14.71
CA ARG A 114 15.69 4.07 -15.77
C ARG A 114 14.20 3.85 -15.76
N MET A 115 13.46 4.94 -15.65
CA MET A 115 12.01 4.99 -15.70
C MET A 115 11.61 5.79 -16.94
N GLY A 116 11.21 5.09 -18.01
CA GLY A 116 11.09 5.70 -19.35
C GLY A 116 12.46 6.23 -19.83
N ARG A 117 12.54 7.55 -20.13
CA ARG A 117 13.79 8.23 -20.50
C ARG A 117 14.51 8.84 -19.31
N LEU A 118 13.87 8.87 -18.13
CA LEU A 118 14.46 9.43 -16.92
C LEU A 118 15.40 8.40 -16.27
N GLY A 119 16.71 8.72 -16.23
CA GLY A 119 17.67 8.02 -15.38
C GLY A 119 17.60 8.56 -13.95
N ILE A 120 17.61 7.66 -12.98
CA ILE A 120 17.61 7.94 -11.54
C ILE A 120 18.81 7.24 -10.95
N SER A 121 19.81 8.01 -10.49
CA SER A 121 21.04 7.47 -9.91
C SER A 121 21.00 7.49 -8.39
N ASN A 122 21.72 6.53 -7.78
CA ASN A 122 21.88 6.41 -6.33
C ASN A 122 20.55 6.33 -5.57
N TYR A 123 19.54 5.66 -6.15
CA TYR A 123 18.24 5.51 -5.51
C TYR A 123 18.32 4.56 -4.33
N PRO A 124 18.04 5.01 -3.10
CA PRO A 124 18.10 4.16 -1.92
C PRO A 124 16.84 3.32 -1.81
N ILE A 125 17.03 2.03 -1.66
CA ILE A 125 15.94 1.07 -1.43
C ILE A 125 16.25 0.20 -0.23
N SER A 126 15.22 -0.27 0.43
CA SER A 126 15.38 -1.32 1.44
C SER A 126 15.06 -2.69 0.83
N VAL A 127 15.79 -3.72 1.25
CA VAL A 127 15.72 -5.07 0.69
C VAL A 127 15.26 -6.07 1.75
N GLY A 128 14.52 -7.08 1.33
CA GLY A 128 14.12 -8.21 2.17
C GLY A 128 12.63 -8.19 2.52
N GLY A 129 12.23 -9.09 3.43
CA GLY A 129 10.84 -9.33 3.81
C GLY A 129 10.18 -10.42 2.95
N HIS A 130 8.96 -10.79 3.33
CA HIS A 130 8.23 -11.92 2.77
C HIS A 130 7.06 -11.53 1.87
N LEU A 131 6.88 -10.23 1.59
CA LEU A 131 5.78 -9.78 0.73
C LEU A 131 5.87 -10.37 -0.67
N GLY A 132 7.08 -10.55 -1.21
CA GLY A 132 7.33 -11.16 -2.51
C GLY A 132 6.71 -12.54 -2.69
N ASP A 133 6.66 -13.32 -1.62
CA ASP A 133 6.13 -14.69 -1.63
C ASP A 133 4.61 -14.72 -1.94
N TYR A 134 3.91 -13.62 -1.74
CA TYR A 134 2.45 -13.53 -1.89
C TYR A 134 1.99 -12.73 -3.12
N ILE A 135 2.89 -12.04 -3.80
CA ILE A 135 2.55 -11.23 -4.98
C ILE A 135 2.73 -11.96 -6.31
N CYS A 136 3.30 -13.16 -6.28
CA CYS A 136 3.38 -14.08 -7.44
C CYS A 136 4.07 -13.45 -8.66
N GLY A 137 5.16 -12.74 -8.45
CA GLY A 137 5.94 -12.12 -9.52
C GLY A 137 5.21 -11.00 -10.29
N ARG A 138 4.10 -10.47 -9.75
CA ARG A 138 3.37 -9.37 -10.41
C ARG A 138 4.18 -8.08 -10.48
N PHE A 139 5.05 -7.87 -9.49
CA PHE A 139 6.02 -6.78 -9.43
C PHE A 139 7.18 -7.15 -8.49
N ASP A 140 8.33 -6.49 -8.66
CA ASP A 140 9.58 -6.84 -7.99
C ASP A 140 9.82 -6.03 -6.71
N GLY A 141 9.07 -4.92 -6.54
CA GLY A 141 9.26 -4.00 -5.42
C GLY A 141 8.38 -2.77 -5.52
N PHE A 142 8.72 -1.72 -4.75
CA PHE A 142 8.00 -0.45 -4.73
C PHE A 142 8.89 0.73 -5.13
N ILE A 143 8.26 1.73 -5.78
CA ILE A 143 8.73 3.11 -5.81
C ILE A 143 7.97 3.84 -4.71
N GLY A 144 8.68 4.43 -3.75
CA GLY A 144 8.07 5.16 -2.64
C GLY A 144 7.76 6.62 -2.96
N PHE A 145 7.16 7.30 -1.99
CA PHE A 145 6.84 8.74 -2.08
C PHE A 145 8.07 9.64 -2.05
N ASP A 146 9.23 9.08 -1.76
CA ASP A 146 10.52 9.78 -1.71
C ASP A 146 10.88 10.47 -3.04
N LEU A 147 10.57 9.88 -4.20
CA LEU A 147 10.80 10.52 -5.49
C LEU A 147 9.93 11.78 -5.66
N VAL A 148 8.70 11.77 -5.16
CA VAL A 148 7.84 12.97 -5.12
C VAL A 148 8.44 14.02 -4.20
N THR A 149 8.93 13.62 -3.04
CA THR A 149 9.61 14.52 -2.10
C THR A 149 10.91 15.08 -2.69
N LYS A 150 11.60 14.32 -3.55
CA LYS A 150 12.78 14.77 -4.29
C LYS A 150 12.45 15.83 -5.35
N GLY A 151 11.19 16.00 -5.70
CA GLY A 151 10.71 17.05 -6.59
C GLY A 151 9.98 16.58 -7.84
N LEU A 152 9.74 15.28 -8.00
CA LEU A 152 8.90 14.79 -9.09
C LEU A 152 7.44 15.10 -8.82
N SER A 153 6.77 15.75 -9.76
CA SER A 153 5.31 15.73 -9.90
C SER A 153 4.93 14.61 -10.84
N VAL A 154 3.87 13.89 -10.52
CA VAL A 154 3.44 12.73 -11.31
C VAL A 154 1.95 12.76 -11.57
N LYS A 155 1.53 12.25 -12.74
CA LYS A 155 0.14 11.89 -13.00
C LYS A 155 0.05 10.38 -13.18
N LEU A 156 -0.73 9.74 -12.31
CA LEU A 156 -1.15 8.35 -12.45
C LEU A 156 -2.41 8.37 -13.31
N ASP A 157 -2.26 8.23 -14.62
CA ASP A 157 -3.38 8.21 -15.56
C ASP A 157 -3.91 6.78 -15.68
N THR A 158 -4.81 6.44 -14.76
CA THR A 158 -5.38 5.09 -14.70
C THR A 158 -6.41 4.83 -15.81
N LYS A 159 -6.93 5.87 -16.45
CA LYS A 159 -7.83 5.75 -17.59
C LYS A 159 -7.09 5.27 -18.84
N ASP A 160 -5.94 5.87 -19.10
CA ASP A 160 -5.16 5.61 -20.32
C ASP A 160 -3.95 4.71 -20.08
N SER A 161 -3.79 4.22 -18.83
CA SER A 161 -2.67 3.37 -18.40
C SER A 161 -1.30 4.03 -18.67
N LEU A 162 -1.18 5.30 -18.23
CA LEU A 162 0.04 6.09 -18.37
C LEU A 162 0.52 6.61 -17.01
N LEU A 163 1.82 6.70 -16.86
CA LEU A 163 2.49 7.47 -15.83
C LEU A 163 3.18 8.66 -16.51
N ILE A 164 2.80 9.88 -16.13
CA ILE A 164 3.48 11.09 -16.61
C ILE A 164 4.30 11.63 -15.45
N VAL A 165 5.59 11.86 -15.67
CA VAL A 165 6.55 12.34 -14.66
C VAL A 165 7.22 13.61 -15.14
N THR A 166 7.40 14.57 -14.22
CA THR A 166 8.02 15.87 -14.54
C THR A 166 8.63 16.52 -13.30
N ASP A 167 9.69 17.30 -13.48
CA ASP A 167 10.21 18.23 -12.46
C ASP A 167 9.79 19.69 -12.72
N ARG A 168 9.01 19.95 -13.80
CA ARG A 168 8.50 21.28 -14.14
C ARG A 168 7.40 21.68 -13.17
N LYS A 169 7.65 22.74 -12.42
CA LYS A 169 6.63 23.33 -11.55
C LYS A 169 5.47 23.88 -12.38
N GLY A 170 4.25 23.59 -11.95
CA GLY A 170 3.04 24.06 -12.61
C GLY A 170 2.70 23.35 -13.94
N PHE A 171 3.41 22.30 -14.32
CA PHE A 171 3.13 21.56 -15.56
C PHE A 171 1.67 21.08 -15.66
N PHE A 172 1.10 20.67 -14.53
CA PHE A 172 -0.27 20.16 -14.47
C PHE A 172 -1.31 21.25 -14.13
N ASP A 173 -0.95 22.54 -14.06
CA ASP A 173 -1.84 23.59 -13.55
C ASP A 173 -3.13 23.76 -14.36
N GLU A 174 -3.03 23.72 -15.68
CA GLU A 174 -4.21 23.86 -16.56
C GLU A 174 -5.11 22.61 -16.44
N GLU A 175 -4.55 21.41 -16.37
CA GLU A 175 -5.31 20.18 -16.22
C GLU A 175 -5.96 20.07 -14.81
N ALA A 176 -5.29 20.58 -13.79
CA ALA A 176 -5.75 20.62 -12.41
C ALA A 176 -6.82 21.70 -12.14
N LYS A 177 -6.99 22.66 -13.06
CA LYS A 177 -7.88 23.80 -12.85
C LYS A 177 -9.33 23.37 -12.68
N GLY A 178 -9.93 23.78 -11.55
CA GLY A 178 -11.32 23.42 -11.23
C GLY A 178 -11.54 21.95 -10.84
N ARG A 179 -10.48 21.16 -10.73
CA ARG A 179 -10.59 19.76 -10.33
C ARG A 179 -10.56 19.59 -8.82
N PRO A 180 -11.25 18.57 -8.28
CA PRO A 180 -11.20 18.27 -6.84
C PRO A 180 -9.79 17.95 -6.39
N SER A 181 -9.42 18.51 -5.23
CA SER A 181 -8.06 18.38 -4.71
C SER A 181 -8.02 18.34 -3.20
N VAL A 182 -6.96 17.78 -2.66
CA VAL A 182 -6.64 17.80 -1.24
C VAL A 182 -5.16 18.10 -1.03
N LYS A 183 -4.88 18.97 -0.06
CA LYS A 183 -3.51 19.19 0.40
C LYS A 183 -3.03 17.99 1.22
N TYR A 184 -1.79 17.60 1.00
CA TYR A 184 -1.11 16.67 1.89
C TYR A 184 -0.03 17.39 2.71
N TRP A 185 0.24 16.86 3.88
CA TRP A 185 1.38 17.25 4.70
C TRP A 185 2.25 16.03 4.98
N LEU A 186 3.52 16.22 5.27
CA LEU A 186 4.44 15.14 5.53
C LEU A 186 4.55 14.89 7.04
N ALA A 187 4.00 13.77 7.51
CA ALA A 187 4.12 13.34 8.92
C ALA A 187 5.55 12.89 9.24
N LYS A 188 6.23 12.35 8.25
CA LYS A 188 7.67 12.04 8.21
C LYS A 188 8.24 12.61 6.90
N PRO A 189 9.56 12.68 6.71
CA PRO A 189 10.16 13.32 5.54
C PRO A 189 9.57 12.91 4.19
N THR A 190 9.04 11.69 4.09
CA THR A 190 8.53 11.09 2.85
C THR A 190 7.17 10.40 3.02
N TYR A 191 6.44 10.68 4.11
CA TYR A 191 5.17 10.04 4.40
C TYR A 191 4.00 11.03 4.35
N PRO A 192 3.21 11.06 3.27
CA PRO A 192 2.14 12.02 3.09
C PRO A 192 0.87 11.60 3.81
N MET A 193 0.21 12.57 4.43
CA MET A 193 -1.07 12.43 5.08
C MET A 193 -2.06 13.45 4.54
N VAL A 194 -3.32 13.06 4.44
CA VAL A 194 -4.44 13.92 4.05
C VAL A 194 -5.47 13.99 5.19
N TYR A 195 -6.20 15.10 5.26
CA TYR A 195 -7.29 15.25 6.20
C TYR A 195 -8.59 14.74 5.56
N VAL A 196 -9.28 13.85 6.26
CA VAL A 196 -10.52 13.22 5.80
C VAL A 196 -11.62 13.44 6.82
N GLU A 197 -12.77 13.89 6.35
CA GLU A 197 -13.97 14.14 7.14
C GLU A 197 -15.03 13.10 6.84
N LEU A 198 -15.51 12.45 7.90
CA LEU A 198 -16.61 11.50 7.86
C LEU A 198 -17.80 12.04 8.67
N PRO A 199 -19.03 11.58 8.47
CA PRO A 199 -20.21 12.08 9.19
C PRO A 199 -20.11 12.05 10.71
N PHE A 200 -19.28 11.18 11.26
CA PHE A 200 -19.09 11.01 12.71
C PHE A 200 -17.75 11.53 13.23
N GLY A 201 -16.89 12.07 12.39
CA GLY A 201 -15.61 12.64 12.80
C GLY A 201 -14.60 12.74 11.70
N SER A 202 -13.48 13.35 12.01
CA SER A 202 -12.40 13.56 11.05
C SER A 202 -11.09 13.02 11.60
N THR A 203 -10.20 12.61 10.70
CA THR A 203 -8.87 12.10 11.03
C THR A 203 -7.91 12.32 9.87
N TYR A 204 -6.63 12.20 10.17
CA TYR A 204 -5.59 12.12 9.12
C TYR A 204 -5.44 10.69 8.64
N MET A 205 -5.35 10.53 7.33
CA MET A 205 -5.17 9.24 6.66
C MET A 205 -4.01 9.32 5.69
N SER A 206 -3.27 8.23 5.50
CA SER A 206 -2.39 8.11 4.33
C SER A 206 -3.24 7.92 3.07
N PHE A 207 -2.86 8.55 1.96
CA PHE A 207 -3.34 8.12 0.66
C PHE A 207 -2.34 7.11 0.11
N ASP A 208 -2.76 5.85 0.06
CA ASP A 208 -1.89 4.68 -0.09
C ASP A 208 -2.24 3.92 -1.39
N THR A 209 -1.51 4.22 -2.45
CA THR A 209 -1.71 3.54 -3.75
C THR A 209 -1.20 2.08 -3.73
N GLY A 210 -0.39 1.71 -2.73
CA GLY A 210 0.05 0.34 -2.48
C GLY A 210 -1.01 -0.52 -1.79
N ALA A 211 -2.06 0.07 -1.22
CA ALA A 211 -3.22 -0.64 -0.69
C ALA A 211 -4.16 -1.06 -1.84
N ILE A 212 -3.75 -2.10 -2.58
CA ILE A 212 -4.36 -2.55 -3.83
C ILE A 212 -5.81 -2.98 -3.61
N GLY A 213 -6.73 -2.29 -4.30
CA GLY A 213 -8.17 -2.57 -4.25
C GLY A 213 -8.87 -2.15 -2.96
N HIS A 214 -8.16 -1.59 -1.98
CA HIS A 214 -8.77 -1.05 -0.77
C HIS A 214 -9.43 0.31 -1.04
N GLY A 215 -10.59 0.52 -0.41
CA GLY A 215 -11.27 1.81 -0.38
C GLY A 215 -10.78 2.68 0.78
N ILE A 216 -11.60 2.81 1.83
CA ILE A 216 -11.28 3.59 3.02
C ILE A 216 -11.22 2.64 4.22
N ASP A 217 -10.08 2.63 4.90
CA ASP A 217 -9.88 1.85 6.11
C ASP A 217 -9.71 2.78 7.32
N LEU A 218 -10.43 2.47 8.41
CA LEU A 218 -10.28 3.14 9.70
C LEU A 218 -9.53 2.23 10.68
N SER A 219 -8.63 2.82 11.44
CA SER A 219 -8.02 2.14 12.57
C SER A 219 -9.07 1.80 13.65
N ASN A 220 -9.05 0.56 14.13
CA ASN A 220 -9.90 0.15 15.26
C ASN A 220 -9.67 1.02 16.50
N GLU A 221 -8.46 1.55 16.69
CA GLU A 221 -8.15 2.46 17.80
C GLU A 221 -8.91 3.79 17.65
N VAL A 222 -8.87 4.40 16.46
CA VAL A 222 -9.59 5.64 16.17
C VAL A 222 -11.11 5.43 16.31
N LEU A 223 -11.62 4.35 15.77
CA LEU A 223 -13.02 3.99 15.85
C LEU A 223 -13.46 3.78 17.30
N ALA A 224 -12.67 3.07 18.11
CA ALA A 224 -12.95 2.86 19.53
C ALA A 224 -13.00 4.16 20.32
N GLN A 225 -12.14 5.13 20.02
CA GLN A 225 -12.18 6.47 20.64
C GLN A 225 -13.47 7.21 20.27
N TRP A 226 -13.96 7.10 19.04
CA TRP A 226 -15.20 7.74 18.60
C TRP A 226 -16.44 7.07 19.20
N LEU A 227 -16.45 5.74 19.33
CA LEU A 227 -17.53 4.99 19.98
C LEU A 227 -17.73 5.33 21.47
N LYS A 228 -16.74 5.89 22.16
CA LYS A 228 -16.89 6.40 23.53
C LYS A 228 -17.79 7.64 23.61
N LYS A 229 -17.96 8.39 22.51
CA LYS A 229 -18.78 9.61 22.44
C LYS A 229 -20.18 9.27 21.96
N LYS A 230 -21.22 9.46 22.82
CA LYS A 230 -22.61 9.04 22.56
C LYS A 230 -23.10 9.39 21.14
N LYS A 231 -23.04 10.67 20.75
CA LYS A 231 -23.52 11.13 19.45
C LYS A 231 -22.79 10.46 18.27
N LYS A 232 -21.46 10.30 18.37
CA LYS A 232 -20.67 9.62 17.32
C LYS A 232 -21.03 8.15 17.26
N ARG A 233 -21.17 7.49 18.41
CA ARG A 233 -21.56 6.08 18.49
C ARG A 233 -22.89 5.84 17.80
N GLU A 234 -23.91 6.64 18.11
CA GLU A 234 -25.23 6.54 17.50
C GLU A 234 -25.15 6.66 15.97
N THR A 235 -24.35 7.60 15.46
CA THR A 235 -24.14 7.77 14.01
C THR A 235 -23.42 6.57 13.40
N ILE A 236 -22.37 6.06 14.05
CA ILE A 236 -21.60 4.90 13.57
C ILE A 236 -22.48 3.66 13.57
N GLU A 237 -23.20 3.39 14.68
CA GLU A 237 -24.08 2.22 14.81
C GLU A 237 -25.22 2.25 13.80
N GLY A 238 -25.82 3.43 13.56
CA GLY A 238 -26.86 3.60 12.53
C GLY A 238 -26.39 3.40 11.10
N ALA A 239 -25.11 3.63 10.82
CA ALA A 239 -24.51 3.44 9.52
C ALA A 239 -23.77 2.08 9.37
N THR A 240 -23.69 1.28 10.45
CA THR A 240 -22.98 0.00 10.44
C THR A 240 -23.83 -1.06 9.75
N LEU A 241 -23.31 -1.61 8.66
CA LEU A 241 -23.91 -2.73 7.94
C LEU A 241 -23.52 -4.09 8.51
N LEU A 242 -22.27 -4.20 8.97
CA LEU A 242 -21.71 -5.41 9.54
C LEU A 242 -20.85 -5.07 10.74
N SER A 243 -21.00 -5.84 11.80
CA SER A 243 -20.07 -5.86 12.93
C SER A 243 -19.94 -7.31 13.38
N ASP A 244 -18.82 -7.93 13.07
CA ASP A 244 -18.58 -9.35 13.38
C ASP A 244 -17.13 -9.59 13.74
N THR A 245 -16.92 -10.65 14.52
CA THR A 245 -15.56 -11.14 14.81
C THR A 245 -15.08 -11.93 13.61
N THR A 246 -14.05 -11.47 12.98
CA THR A 246 -13.46 -12.10 11.79
C THR A 246 -11.95 -12.21 11.90
N LEU A 247 -11.36 -13.01 11.03
CA LEU A 247 -9.93 -12.99 10.77
C LEU A 247 -9.63 -11.81 9.86
N ASN A 248 -8.92 -10.83 10.39
CA ASN A 248 -8.35 -9.77 9.57
C ASN A 248 -6.99 -10.23 9.06
N VAL A 249 -6.86 -10.28 7.75
CA VAL A 249 -5.63 -10.71 7.11
C VAL A 249 -5.03 -9.56 6.34
N ASN A 250 -3.80 -9.27 6.71
CA ASN A 250 -2.98 -8.27 6.03
C ASN A 250 -1.71 -8.93 5.52
N ILE A 251 -1.38 -8.65 4.28
CA ILE A 251 -0.11 -9.04 3.69
C ILE A 251 0.75 -7.79 3.66
N GLY A 252 1.78 -7.79 4.48
CA GLY A 252 2.72 -6.69 4.63
C GLY A 252 4.16 -7.18 4.45
N ARG A 253 5.11 -6.33 4.77
CA ARG A 253 6.54 -6.66 4.66
C ARG A 253 6.94 -7.89 5.48
N SER A 254 6.30 -8.10 6.63
CA SER A 254 6.52 -9.27 7.50
C SER A 254 5.88 -10.56 6.97
N GLY A 255 5.20 -10.52 5.81
CA GLY A 255 4.43 -11.60 5.26
C GLY A 255 2.94 -11.49 5.58
N CYS A 256 2.27 -12.63 5.57
CA CYS A 256 0.85 -12.73 5.92
C CYS A 256 0.68 -12.70 7.44
N ASN A 257 -0.19 -11.84 7.92
CA ASN A 257 -0.59 -11.78 9.31
C ASN A 257 -2.12 -11.91 9.42
N ALA A 258 -2.56 -12.82 10.28
CA ALA A 258 -3.99 -13.08 10.49
C ALA A 258 -4.30 -12.88 11.98
N ASP A 259 -5.01 -11.81 12.29
CA ASP A 259 -5.45 -11.50 13.66
C ASP A 259 -6.97 -11.58 13.76
N THR A 260 -7.47 -12.20 14.83
CA THR A 260 -8.90 -12.15 15.13
C THR A 260 -9.26 -10.80 15.70
N LEU A 261 -10.20 -10.12 15.04
CA LEU A 261 -10.70 -8.83 15.50
C LEU A 261 -12.18 -8.63 15.20
N VAL A 262 -12.79 -7.65 15.84
CA VAL A 262 -14.11 -7.17 15.44
C VAL A 262 -13.95 -6.23 14.27
N GLU A 263 -14.33 -6.69 13.09
CA GLU A 263 -14.44 -5.84 11.90
C GLU A 263 -15.80 -5.15 11.88
N ARG A 264 -15.79 -3.86 11.51
CA ARG A 264 -17.01 -3.13 11.20
C ARG A 264 -16.94 -2.63 9.78
N ILE A 265 -18.05 -2.75 9.08
CA ILE A 265 -18.26 -2.13 7.77
C ILE A 265 -19.35 -1.09 7.95
N VAL A 266 -18.99 0.16 7.67
CA VAL A 266 -19.86 1.32 7.79
C VAL A 266 -20.12 1.86 6.40
N HIS A 267 -21.39 1.99 6.01
CA HIS A 267 -21.77 2.62 4.75
C HIS A 267 -22.01 4.11 4.96
N LEU A 268 -21.30 4.92 4.22
CA LEU A 268 -21.34 6.38 4.31
C LEU A 268 -21.83 6.97 2.99
N PRO A 269 -22.91 7.78 3.02
CA PRO A 269 -23.38 8.49 1.84
C PRO A 269 -22.29 9.39 1.24
N THR A 270 -21.49 10.02 2.11
CA THR A 270 -20.42 10.93 1.70
C THR A 270 -19.24 10.88 2.67
N VAL A 271 -18.04 11.01 2.08
CA VAL A 271 -16.78 11.26 2.78
C VAL A 271 -16.11 12.45 2.08
N GLN A 272 -15.59 13.40 2.83
CA GLN A 272 -14.95 14.59 2.28
C GLN A 272 -13.44 14.52 2.44
N MET A 273 -12.71 14.78 1.36
CA MET A 273 -11.25 14.84 1.34
C MET A 273 -10.79 16.08 0.58
N GLY A 274 -10.52 17.17 1.31
CA GLY A 274 -10.32 18.50 0.70
C GLY A 274 -11.58 18.96 -0.06
N SER A 275 -11.45 19.25 -1.36
CA SER A 275 -12.62 19.55 -2.22
C SER A 275 -13.19 18.33 -2.94
N LEU A 276 -12.61 17.13 -2.76
CA LEU A 276 -13.17 15.89 -3.30
C LEU A 276 -14.26 15.35 -2.38
N THR A 277 -15.44 15.08 -2.96
CA THR A 277 -16.50 14.30 -2.31
C THR A 277 -16.45 12.86 -2.80
N ILE A 278 -16.29 11.92 -1.89
CA ILE A 278 -16.41 10.48 -2.16
C ILE A 278 -17.81 10.07 -1.72
N LYS A 279 -18.61 9.56 -2.65
CA LYS A 279 -19.98 9.15 -2.42
C LYS A 279 -20.07 7.63 -2.31
N ASP A 280 -21.09 7.17 -1.62
CA ASP A 280 -21.45 5.76 -1.47
C ASP A 280 -20.24 4.89 -1.02
N ALA A 281 -19.57 5.36 0.05
CA ALA A 281 -18.33 4.76 0.53
C ALA A 281 -18.59 3.67 1.57
N TYR A 282 -17.98 2.52 1.37
CA TYR A 282 -17.91 1.45 2.36
C TYR A 282 -16.58 1.57 3.11
N VAL A 283 -16.66 1.87 4.40
CA VAL A 283 -15.49 2.08 5.26
C VAL A 283 -15.31 0.87 6.16
N SER A 284 -14.17 0.21 6.03
CA SER A 284 -13.81 -0.94 6.87
C SER A 284 -13.00 -0.51 8.08
N SER A 285 -13.20 -1.18 9.22
CA SER A 285 -12.31 -1.02 10.36
C SER A 285 -11.29 -2.16 10.42
N ALA A 286 -10.05 -1.86 10.75
CA ALA A 286 -8.96 -2.81 10.81
C ALA A 286 -7.91 -2.45 11.86
N ASN A 287 -7.05 -3.40 12.22
CA ASN A 287 -5.90 -3.17 13.11
C ASN A 287 -4.71 -2.53 12.36
N MET A 288 -4.98 -1.55 11.54
CA MET A 288 -3.98 -0.81 10.78
C MET A 288 -4.18 0.69 10.93
N SER A 289 -3.27 1.49 10.41
CA SER A 289 -3.45 2.94 10.34
C SER A 289 -4.61 3.31 9.41
N CYS A 290 -5.26 4.44 9.67
CA CYS A 290 -6.28 4.98 8.78
C CYS A 290 -5.67 5.29 7.42
N ARG A 291 -6.33 4.84 6.33
CA ARG A 291 -5.85 5.06 4.96
C ARG A 291 -6.99 5.15 3.96
N VAL A 292 -6.67 5.78 2.83
CA VAL A 292 -7.46 5.75 1.60
C VAL A 292 -6.64 4.98 0.57
N GLY A 293 -7.16 3.88 0.09
CA GLY A 293 -6.45 2.96 -0.79
C GLY A 293 -6.68 3.22 -2.27
N SER A 294 -6.14 2.32 -3.11
CA SER A 294 -6.11 2.48 -4.57
C SER A 294 -7.47 2.30 -5.26
N ALA A 295 -8.52 1.84 -4.57
CA ALA A 295 -9.84 1.67 -5.19
C ALA A 295 -10.38 2.97 -5.81
N LEU A 296 -10.03 4.14 -5.25
CA LEU A 296 -10.38 5.43 -5.83
C LEU A 296 -9.84 5.60 -7.25
N LEU A 297 -8.68 5.02 -7.53
CA LEU A 297 -8.01 5.14 -8.82
C LEU A 297 -8.64 4.26 -9.92
N LYS A 298 -9.60 3.42 -9.58
CA LYS A 298 -10.47 2.77 -10.57
C LYS A 298 -11.44 3.77 -11.22
N HIS A 299 -11.72 4.87 -10.54
CA HIS A 299 -12.72 5.87 -10.92
C HIS A 299 -12.13 7.24 -11.30
N ALA A 300 -10.86 7.48 -10.96
CA ALA A 300 -10.19 8.73 -11.22
C ALA A 300 -8.70 8.52 -11.48
N SER A 301 -8.12 9.31 -12.37
CA SER A 301 -6.67 9.51 -12.44
C SER A 301 -6.24 10.49 -11.36
N LEU A 302 -4.96 10.45 -10.97
CA LEU A 302 -4.41 11.24 -9.87
C LEU A 302 -3.19 12.03 -10.31
N ILE A 303 -3.21 13.35 -10.09
CA ILE A 303 -2.01 14.18 -10.14
C ILE A 303 -1.48 14.36 -8.72
N ILE A 304 -0.19 14.10 -8.53
CA ILE A 304 0.56 14.41 -7.31
C ILE A 304 1.48 15.60 -7.64
N ASP A 305 1.07 16.77 -7.22
CA ASP A 305 1.85 18.01 -7.41
C ASP A 305 2.81 18.19 -6.23
N SER A 306 4.08 17.92 -6.46
CA SER A 306 5.12 18.00 -5.44
C SER A 306 5.37 19.44 -4.98
N ALA A 307 5.25 20.41 -5.89
CA ALA A 307 5.50 21.83 -5.59
C ALA A 307 4.39 22.44 -4.75
N LYS A 308 3.13 22.10 -5.04
CA LYS A 308 1.95 22.59 -4.32
C LYS A 308 1.58 21.71 -3.13
N LYS A 309 2.21 20.54 -2.97
CA LYS A 309 1.90 19.51 -1.97
C LYS A 309 0.41 19.16 -1.97
N GLN A 310 -0.08 18.72 -3.12
CA GLN A 310 -1.49 18.38 -3.27
C GLN A 310 -1.69 17.15 -4.18
N TYR A 311 -2.76 16.44 -3.90
CA TYR A 311 -3.37 15.47 -4.79
C TYR A 311 -4.50 16.17 -5.55
N VAL A 312 -4.58 15.99 -6.85
CA VAL A 312 -5.68 16.46 -7.70
C VAL A 312 -6.30 15.25 -8.37
N PHE A 313 -7.58 15.07 -8.22
CA PHE A 313 -8.31 13.94 -8.78
C PHE A 313 -8.98 14.33 -10.10
N LEU A 314 -8.88 13.44 -11.06
CA LEU A 314 -9.47 13.58 -12.39
C LEU A 314 -10.48 12.45 -12.58
N PRO A 315 -11.73 12.59 -12.08
CA PRO A 315 -12.76 11.56 -12.26
C PRO A 315 -12.97 11.20 -13.71
N HIS A 316 -13.03 9.90 -14.03
CA HIS A 316 -13.10 9.39 -15.41
C HIS A 316 -14.38 9.79 -16.14
N ASP A 317 -15.45 10.03 -15.41
CA ASP A 317 -16.75 10.52 -15.92
C ASP A 317 -16.84 12.04 -16.07
N GLY A 318 -15.76 12.75 -15.69
CA GLY A 318 -15.68 14.21 -15.79
C GLY A 318 -16.40 14.96 -14.66
N THR A 319 -16.97 14.28 -13.68
CA THR A 319 -17.62 14.90 -12.51
C THR A 319 -16.61 15.50 -11.53
N SER A 320 -17.10 16.09 -10.44
CA SER A 320 -16.27 16.55 -9.32
C SER A 320 -16.22 15.55 -8.15
N ASP A 321 -16.97 14.47 -8.25
CA ASP A 321 -17.16 13.50 -7.17
C ASP A 321 -16.69 12.11 -7.62
N ILE A 322 -16.37 11.24 -6.68
CA ILE A 322 -16.10 9.84 -6.93
C ILE A 322 -17.18 9.00 -6.25
N ILE A 323 -17.86 8.14 -7.01
CA ILE A 323 -18.78 7.14 -6.45
C ILE A 323 -17.95 5.87 -6.24
N LEU A 324 -17.68 5.53 -4.99
CA LEU A 324 -16.82 4.39 -4.69
C LEU A 324 -17.58 3.07 -4.80
N ASN A 325 -18.80 2.99 -4.28
CA ASN A 325 -19.72 1.82 -4.31
C ASN A 325 -19.01 0.44 -4.29
N ASP A 326 -17.89 0.35 -3.60
CA ASP A 326 -17.05 -0.85 -3.57
C ASP A 326 -17.59 -1.83 -2.51
N LYS A 327 -18.51 -2.70 -2.95
CA LYS A 327 -19.07 -3.78 -2.13
C LYS A 327 -18.16 -5.02 -2.03
N ALA A 328 -17.01 -4.99 -2.70
CA ALA A 328 -16.13 -6.16 -2.84
C ALA A 328 -15.59 -6.71 -1.50
N HIS A 329 -15.63 -5.90 -0.45
CA HIS A 329 -15.24 -6.34 0.90
C HIS A 329 -16.20 -7.36 1.54
N HIS A 330 -17.26 -7.78 0.85
CA HIS A 330 -18.33 -8.60 1.46
C HIS A 330 -18.29 -10.08 1.12
N SER A 331 -17.32 -10.55 0.35
CA SER A 331 -17.35 -11.93 -0.10
C SER A 331 -16.44 -12.86 0.73
N MET A 332 -15.54 -13.48 0.09
CA MET A 332 -14.59 -14.46 0.59
C MET A 332 -13.17 -13.96 0.32
N SER A 333 -12.32 -14.00 1.32
CA SER A 333 -10.88 -13.85 1.16
C SER A 333 -10.22 -15.22 1.33
N LEU A 334 -9.29 -15.52 0.46
CA LEU A 334 -8.43 -16.70 0.54
C LEU A 334 -7.02 -16.24 0.87
N VAL A 335 -6.53 -16.68 2.00
CA VAL A 335 -5.30 -16.17 2.59
C VAL A 335 -4.35 -17.32 2.92
N PRO A 336 -3.07 -17.17 2.71
CA PRO A 336 -2.10 -18.16 3.15
C PRO A 336 -2.18 -18.33 4.67
N LYS A 337 -2.30 -19.57 5.13
CA LYS A 337 -2.28 -19.89 6.56
C LYS A 337 -0.88 -19.67 7.14
N ASP A 338 0.12 -20.02 6.37
CA ASP A 338 1.54 -19.95 6.73
C ASP A 338 2.38 -20.00 5.44
N ILE A 339 3.70 -20.19 5.59
CA ILE A 339 4.64 -20.31 4.48
C ILE A 339 4.45 -21.56 3.62
N THR A 340 3.60 -22.50 4.02
CA THR A 340 3.34 -23.73 3.24
C THR A 340 2.43 -23.48 2.05
N GLY A 341 1.88 -22.29 1.92
CA GLY A 341 1.02 -21.91 0.80
C GLY A 341 -0.43 -22.39 0.90
N ILE A 342 -0.78 -23.16 1.95
CA ILE A 342 -2.17 -23.60 2.17
C ILE A 342 -3.06 -22.38 2.34
N LEU A 343 -4.08 -22.28 1.47
CA LEU A 343 -5.04 -21.17 1.52
C LEU A 343 -6.19 -21.47 2.47
N GLN A 344 -6.38 -20.60 3.43
CA GLN A 344 -7.49 -20.63 4.37
C GLN A 344 -8.55 -19.61 3.94
N ALA A 345 -9.82 -20.03 3.98
CA ALA A 345 -10.93 -19.14 3.75
C ALA A 345 -11.19 -18.23 4.95
N VAL A 346 -11.37 -16.94 4.67
CA VAL A 346 -11.92 -15.95 5.59
C VAL A 346 -13.25 -15.53 5.03
N ILE A 347 -14.33 -15.93 5.69
CA ILE A 347 -15.70 -15.83 5.17
C ILE A 347 -16.47 -14.83 6.02
N ARG A 348 -17.10 -13.88 5.38
CA ARG A 348 -18.03 -12.96 6.04
C ARG A 348 -19.42 -13.57 6.10
N LYS A 349 -20.05 -13.44 7.26
CA LYS A 349 -21.44 -13.87 7.48
C LYS A 349 -22.38 -13.12 6.52
N GLY A 350 -23.29 -13.85 5.91
CA GLY A 350 -24.22 -13.32 4.90
C GLY A 350 -23.61 -13.16 3.50
N SER A 351 -22.35 -13.58 3.28
CA SER A 351 -21.79 -13.65 1.94
C SER A 351 -22.27 -14.88 1.17
N GLU A 352 -22.18 -14.86 -0.16
CA GLU A 352 -22.52 -16.01 -1.02
C GLU A 352 -21.81 -17.30 -0.58
N ALA A 353 -20.51 -17.18 -0.27
CA ALA A 353 -19.72 -18.31 0.22
C ALA A 353 -20.26 -18.85 1.56
N TYR A 354 -20.69 -17.96 2.45
CA TYR A 354 -21.27 -18.33 3.73
C TYR A 354 -22.59 -19.09 3.54
N GLU A 355 -23.48 -18.59 2.69
CA GLU A 355 -24.78 -19.23 2.39
C GLU A 355 -24.60 -20.61 1.73
N LYS A 356 -23.54 -20.76 0.93
CA LYS A 356 -23.14 -22.04 0.33
C LYS A 356 -22.37 -22.96 1.28
N GLY A 357 -22.28 -22.62 2.57
CA GLY A 357 -21.74 -23.48 3.62
C GLY A 357 -20.23 -23.40 3.84
N VAL A 358 -19.49 -22.51 3.15
CA VAL A 358 -18.07 -22.28 3.44
C VAL A 358 -17.95 -21.49 4.74
N ARG A 359 -16.94 -21.79 5.53
CA ARG A 359 -16.72 -21.14 6.82
C ARG A 359 -15.28 -20.67 6.93
N THR A 360 -15.06 -19.61 7.72
CA THR A 360 -13.72 -19.20 8.10
C THR A 360 -12.97 -20.37 8.73
N GLY A 361 -11.78 -20.66 8.22
CA GLY A 361 -11.00 -21.81 8.64
C GLY A 361 -11.05 -23.02 7.70
N ASP A 362 -11.98 -23.04 6.74
CA ASP A 362 -11.95 -24.05 5.68
C ASP A 362 -10.72 -23.83 4.79
N TYR A 363 -10.12 -24.90 4.30
CA TYR A 363 -8.93 -24.86 3.43
C TYR A 363 -9.33 -25.07 1.97
N LEU A 364 -8.89 -24.19 1.09
CA LEU A 364 -9.02 -24.37 -0.35
C LEU A 364 -8.08 -25.49 -0.81
N ILE A 365 -8.60 -26.51 -1.47
CA ILE A 365 -7.80 -27.63 -1.97
C ILE A 365 -7.88 -27.77 -3.49
N GLU A 366 -8.88 -27.17 -4.14
CA GLU A 366 -9.06 -27.24 -5.59
C GLU A 366 -9.86 -26.04 -6.09
N ALA A 367 -9.50 -25.49 -7.25
CA ALA A 367 -10.28 -24.49 -7.96
C ALA A 367 -10.33 -24.86 -9.46
N ASP A 368 -11.54 -24.90 -10.06
CA ASP A 368 -11.78 -25.31 -11.45
C ASP A 368 -11.10 -26.63 -11.85
N GLY A 369 -11.07 -27.62 -10.94
CA GLY A 369 -10.44 -28.91 -11.16
C GLY A 369 -8.91 -28.92 -11.00
N ILE A 370 -8.30 -27.80 -10.68
CA ILE A 370 -6.84 -27.66 -10.47
C ILE A 370 -6.56 -27.72 -8.97
N PRO A 371 -5.71 -28.65 -8.49
CA PRO A 371 -5.25 -28.65 -7.11
C PRO A 371 -4.56 -27.34 -6.74
N ILE A 372 -4.84 -26.85 -5.52
CA ILE A 372 -4.24 -25.62 -5.00
C ILE A 372 -3.23 -25.97 -3.93
N ASP A 373 -1.95 -25.83 -4.30
CA ASP A 373 -0.82 -26.09 -3.41
C ASP A 373 -0.15 -24.78 -2.94
N ASP A 374 -0.44 -23.66 -3.64
CA ASP A 374 0.10 -22.33 -3.31
C ASP A 374 -0.86 -21.20 -3.72
N VAL A 375 -0.59 -20.00 -3.22
CA VAL A 375 -1.39 -18.81 -3.50
C VAL A 375 -1.32 -18.38 -4.97
N CYS A 376 -0.21 -18.63 -5.65
CA CYS A 376 0.01 -18.16 -7.02
C CYS A 376 -0.82 -18.96 -8.01
N THR A 377 -0.96 -20.27 -7.80
CA THR A 377 -1.87 -21.12 -8.56
C THR A 377 -3.31 -20.60 -8.47
N TYR A 378 -3.78 -20.27 -7.27
CA TYR A 378 -5.11 -19.67 -7.10
C TYR A 378 -5.25 -18.31 -7.81
N ILE A 379 -4.26 -17.43 -7.66
CA ILE A 379 -4.27 -16.11 -8.32
C ILE A 379 -4.31 -16.27 -9.84
N ALA A 380 -3.54 -17.19 -10.41
CA ALA A 380 -3.52 -17.46 -11.84
C ALA A 380 -4.90 -17.91 -12.36
N ILE A 381 -5.57 -18.82 -11.66
CA ILE A 381 -6.94 -19.26 -12.01
C ILE A 381 -7.90 -18.08 -11.95
N ARG A 382 -7.85 -17.31 -10.87
CA ARG A 382 -8.72 -16.15 -10.70
C ARG A 382 -8.52 -15.10 -11.81
N GLN A 383 -7.27 -14.86 -12.24
CA GLN A 383 -6.98 -13.89 -13.29
C GLN A 383 -7.50 -14.30 -14.68
N GLN A 384 -7.70 -15.58 -14.93
CA GLN A 384 -8.27 -16.09 -16.19
C GLN A 384 -9.79 -15.86 -16.28
N LYS A 385 -10.46 -15.59 -15.18
CA LYS A 385 -11.90 -15.33 -15.12
C LYS A 385 -12.20 -13.83 -15.17
N LYS A 386 -13.32 -13.47 -15.76
CA LYS A 386 -13.86 -12.09 -15.69
C LYS A 386 -14.71 -11.93 -14.42
N PRO A 387 -14.88 -10.71 -13.92
CA PRO A 387 -15.88 -10.44 -12.86
C PRO A 387 -17.24 -10.99 -13.25
N GLY A 388 -17.88 -11.71 -12.33
CA GLY A 388 -19.17 -12.39 -12.56
C GLY A 388 -19.06 -13.82 -13.10
N GLU A 389 -17.92 -14.25 -13.64
CA GLU A 389 -17.72 -15.64 -14.05
C GLU A 389 -17.55 -16.55 -12.83
N GLU A 390 -18.11 -17.74 -12.92
CA GLU A 390 -18.11 -18.73 -11.86
C GLU A 390 -16.75 -19.45 -11.74
N ILE A 391 -16.37 -19.73 -10.51
CA ILE A 391 -15.23 -20.60 -10.15
C ILE A 391 -15.77 -21.73 -9.29
N HIS A 392 -15.40 -22.96 -9.65
CA HIS A 392 -15.74 -24.16 -8.91
C HIS A 392 -14.69 -24.42 -7.84
N PHE A 393 -15.06 -24.33 -6.59
CA PHE A 393 -14.14 -24.53 -5.45
C PHE A 393 -14.41 -25.85 -4.74
N VAL A 394 -13.36 -26.49 -4.27
CA VAL A 394 -13.42 -27.56 -3.29
C VAL A 394 -12.68 -27.13 -2.03
N PHE A 395 -13.41 -27.02 -0.95
CA PHE A 395 -12.87 -26.74 0.37
C PHE A 395 -12.81 -28.00 1.22
N ARG A 396 -11.89 -28.04 2.15
CA ARG A 396 -11.79 -29.05 3.21
C ARG A 396 -11.90 -28.35 4.57
N SER A 397 -12.92 -28.72 5.32
CA SER A 397 -13.07 -28.24 6.70
C SER A 397 -12.03 -28.84 7.63
N PRO A 398 -11.77 -28.24 8.81
CA PRO A 398 -10.85 -28.78 9.81
C PRO A 398 -11.16 -30.22 10.26
N ASP A 399 -12.41 -30.64 10.20
CA ASP A 399 -12.87 -32.01 10.49
C ASP A 399 -12.65 -33.00 9.34
N GLY A 400 -12.09 -32.53 8.21
CA GLY A 400 -11.84 -33.33 7.01
C GLY A 400 -12.99 -33.36 5.99
N THR A 401 -14.15 -32.81 6.30
CA THR A 401 -15.32 -32.76 5.40
C THR A 401 -15.00 -31.93 4.16
N LYS A 402 -15.29 -32.49 2.97
CA LYS A 402 -15.14 -31.77 1.70
C LYS A 402 -16.43 -31.07 1.30
N LYS A 403 -16.31 -29.81 0.88
CA LYS A 403 -17.41 -28.97 0.40
C LYS A 403 -17.13 -28.53 -1.03
N ARG A 404 -18.06 -28.77 -1.96
CA ARG A 404 -17.98 -28.26 -3.34
C ARG A 404 -18.96 -27.12 -3.49
N VAL A 405 -18.45 -25.98 -3.91
CA VAL A 405 -19.25 -24.75 -4.10
C VAL A 405 -18.85 -24.06 -5.39
N VAL A 406 -19.79 -23.39 -6.00
CA VAL A 406 -19.56 -22.52 -7.16
C VAL A 406 -19.80 -21.10 -6.71
N ILE A 407 -18.83 -20.22 -6.89
CA ILE A 407 -18.89 -18.82 -6.44
C ILE A 407 -18.47 -17.93 -7.59
N ALA A 408 -19.25 -16.89 -7.85
CA ALA A 408 -18.88 -15.92 -8.87
C ALA A 408 -17.63 -15.14 -8.45
N ARG A 409 -16.70 -14.93 -9.43
CA ARG A 409 -15.57 -14.04 -9.20
C ARG A 409 -16.10 -12.64 -8.87
N THR A 410 -15.82 -12.17 -7.69
CA THR A 410 -15.85 -10.73 -7.38
C THR A 410 -14.61 -10.05 -7.94
N GLU A 411 -14.64 -8.75 -8.18
CA GLU A 411 -13.52 -7.99 -8.77
C GLU A 411 -12.15 -8.32 -8.21
#